data_a7767d2e4b6267ec0ab25ab210626602
#
_entry.id   a7767d2e4b6267ec0ab25ab210626602
#
_cell.length_a   1.000
_cell.length_b   1.000
_cell.length_c   1.000
_cell.angle_alpha   90.00
_cell.angle_beta   90.00
_cell.angle_gamma   90.00
#
_symmetry.space_group_name_H-M   'P 1'
#
loop_
_entity.id
_entity.type
_entity.pdbx_description
1 polymer ?
#
loop_
_entity_poly.entity_id
_entity_poly.type
_entity_poly.pdbx_seq_one_letter_code
_entity_poly.pdbx_strand_id
1 'polypeptide(L)'
;MKKVLFLFLLLAGMTNVYGQKFAVKSNLLYDATATINLGVEMGLSKKWTLDLSGNYNGWKFGDDMRWKHWMVQPEARYWLCEKFNGHFLGVHAHYADYNVGGIKFLSKNMENYRYQGNLYGAGLSYGYQWLLSNRWSMEAVIGIGWAHLDYDKYPCASCGTVQKSETKDYFGVTKAALSIISVSYTHLTLPTKR
;
A
#
# COMPACT_ATOMS: atom_id res chain seq x y z
N MET A 1 -25.86 -14.59 -1.96
CA MET A 1 -26.75 -13.47 -2.20
C MET A 1 -26.75 -12.44 -1.05
N LYS A 2 -26.96 -12.79 0.24
CA LYS A 2 -27.00 -11.85 1.37
C LYS A 2 -25.69 -11.03 1.55
N LYS A 3 -24.51 -11.64 1.32
CA LYS A 3 -23.21 -10.96 1.44
C LYS A 3 -22.97 -9.92 0.33
N VAL A 4 -23.45 -10.19 -0.88
CA VAL A 4 -23.35 -9.25 -2.03
C VAL A 4 -24.31 -8.09 -1.84
N LEU A 5 -25.52 -8.34 -1.29
CA LEU A 5 -26.50 -7.30 -0.97
C LEU A 5 -25.97 -6.37 0.14
N PHE A 6 -25.29 -6.93 1.15
CA PHE A 6 -24.67 -6.15 2.24
C PHE A 6 -23.53 -5.25 1.72
N LEU A 7 -22.72 -5.77 0.79
CA LEU A 7 -21.67 -5.00 0.13
C LEU A 7 -22.27 -3.87 -0.73
N PHE A 8 -23.36 -4.14 -1.43
CA PHE A 8 -24.09 -3.14 -2.25
C PHE A 8 -24.74 -2.05 -1.38
N LEU A 9 -25.31 -2.41 -0.23
CA LEU A 9 -25.86 -1.46 0.74
C LEU A 9 -24.79 -0.60 1.41
N LEU A 10 -23.61 -1.16 1.68
CA LEU A 10 -22.45 -0.43 2.18
C LEU A 10 -21.93 0.58 1.14
N LEU A 11 -21.86 0.20 -0.13
CA LEU A 11 -21.50 1.06 -1.25
C LEU A 11 -22.57 2.15 -1.52
N ALA A 12 -23.85 1.82 -1.43
CA ALA A 12 -24.95 2.77 -1.62
C ALA A 12 -25.09 3.77 -0.46
N GLY A 13 -24.71 3.40 0.77
CA GLY A 13 -24.68 4.30 1.92
C GLY A 13 -23.61 5.39 1.83
N MET A 14 -22.64 5.26 0.93
CA MET A 14 -21.57 6.24 0.73
C MET A 14 -21.94 7.40 -0.21
N THR A 15 -23.13 7.40 -0.83
CA THR A 15 -23.51 8.37 -1.88
C THR A 15 -23.88 9.77 -1.38
N ASN A 16 -23.94 10.02 -0.06
CA ASN A 16 -24.37 11.31 0.50
C ASN A 16 -23.25 12.12 1.17
N VAL A 17 -21.99 11.89 0.82
CA VAL A 17 -20.89 12.69 1.38
C VAL A 17 -20.57 13.87 0.46
N TYR A 18 -21.02 15.04 0.87
CA TYR A 18 -20.74 16.33 0.22
C TYR A 18 -19.23 16.51 -0.03
N GLY A 19 -18.84 16.70 -1.29
CA GLY A 19 -17.48 17.06 -1.68
C GLY A 19 -16.47 15.92 -1.51
N GLN A 20 -16.79 14.72 -1.94
CA GLN A 20 -15.81 13.62 -2.03
C GLN A 20 -14.66 14.04 -2.94
N LYS A 21 -13.48 14.17 -2.34
CA LYS A 21 -12.24 14.30 -3.08
C LYS A 21 -11.68 12.90 -3.26
N PHE A 22 -11.34 12.56 -4.48
CA PHE A 22 -10.62 11.34 -4.84
C PHE A 22 -9.19 11.70 -5.18
N ALA A 23 -8.26 10.91 -4.71
CA ALA A 23 -6.87 11.03 -5.09
C ALA A 23 -6.34 9.69 -5.60
N VAL A 24 -5.56 9.74 -6.66
CA VAL A 24 -4.81 8.61 -7.19
C VAL A 24 -3.34 8.87 -6.95
N LYS A 25 -2.61 7.85 -6.51
CA LYS A 25 -1.20 7.99 -6.13
C LYS A 25 -0.34 6.85 -6.67
N SER A 26 0.94 7.16 -6.93
CA SER A 26 1.99 6.21 -7.21
C SER A 26 3.15 6.44 -6.24
N ASN A 27 3.69 5.35 -5.69
CA ASN A 27 4.82 5.39 -4.76
C ASN A 27 6.14 5.23 -5.53
N LEU A 28 6.92 6.28 -5.57
CA LEU A 28 8.20 6.35 -6.28
C LEU A 28 9.23 5.33 -5.78
N LEU A 29 9.15 4.90 -4.51
CA LEU A 29 10.06 3.87 -3.98
C LEU A 29 9.79 2.51 -4.63
N TYR A 30 8.52 2.20 -4.92
CA TYR A 30 8.15 1.00 -5.66
C TYR A 30 8.47 1.13 -7.14
N ASP A 31 8.24 2.30 -7.74
CA ASP A 31 8.57 2.57 -9.14
C ASP A 31 10.08 2.40 -9.39
N ALA A 32 10.93 2.83 -8.44
CA ALA A 32 12.39 2.65 -8.50
C ALA A 32 12.83 1.17 -8.49
N THR A 33 11.99 0.26 -7.98
CA THR A 33 12.22 -1.19 -7.99
C THR A 33 11.46 -1.89 -9.12
N ALA A 34 10.95 -1.15 -10.11
CA ALA A 34 10.11 -1.65 -11.20
C ALA A 34 8.86 -2.40 -10.68
N THR A 35 8.36 -2.06 -9.49
CA THR A 35 7.14 -2.62 -8.91
C THR A 35 5.96 -1.75 -9.32
N ILE A 36 5.04 -2.31 -10.10
CA ILE A 36 3.79 -1.64 -10.43
C ILE A 36 3.01 -1.37 -9.15
N ASN A 37 2.62 -0.14 -8.92
CA ASN A 37 1.86 0.24 -7.75
C ASN A 37 0.79 1.27 -8.08
N LEU A 38 -0.31 1.20 -7.36
CA LEU A 38 -1.41 2.14 -7.47
C LEU A 38 -2.08 2.29 -6.10
N GLY A 39 -2.26 3.53 -5.68
CA GLY A 39 -3.06 3.88 -4.52
C GLY A 39 -4.26 4.72 -4.91
N VAL A 40 -5.38 4.48 -4.24
CA VAL A 40 -6.59 5.28 -4.36
C VAL A 40 -7.02 5.73 -2.98
N GLU A 41 -7.16 7.04 -2.80
CA GLU A 41 -7.57 7.62 -1.52
C GLU A 41 -8.89 8.36 -1.67
N MET A 42 -9.82 8.09 -0.77
CA MET A 42 -11.15 8.65 -0.74
C MET A 42 -11.38 9.46 0.54
N GLY A 43 -11.86 10.68 0.40
CA GLY A 43 -12.25 11.51 1.53
C GLY A 43 -13.59 11.06 2.11
N LEU A 44 -13.60 10.60 3.36
CA LEU A 44 -14.80 10.17 4.08
C LEU A 44 -15.48 11.33 4.82
N SER A 45 -14.68 12.25 5.36
CA SER A 45 -15.18 13.43 6.08
C SER A 45 -14.22 14.61 5.92
N LYS A 46 -14.37 15.65 6.71
CA LYS A 46 -13.48 16.83 6.70
C LYS A 46 -12.03 16.47 7.06
N LYS A 47 -11.83 15.48 7.94
CA LYS A 47 -10.53 15.09 8.49
C LYS A 47 -10.20 13.62 8.30
N TRP A 48 -11.09 12.82 7.73
CA TRP A 48 -10.86 11.39 7.54
C TRP A 48 -10.81 11.02 6.07
N THR A 49 -9.82 10.20 5.73
CA THR A 49 -9.70 9.56 4.42
C THR A 49 -9.45 8.07 4.58
N LEU A 50 -9.82 7.31 3.56
CA LEU A 50 -9.48 5.91 3.42
C LEU A 50 -8.58 5.77 2.19
N ASP A 51 -7.40 5.22 2.39
CA ASP A 51 -6.43 4.91 1.36
C ASP A 51 -6.38 3.39 1.13
N LEU A 52 -6.37 2.98 -0.12
CA LEU A 52 -6.16 1.60 -0.52
C LEU A 52 -5.04 1.56 -1.54
N SER A 53 -3.92 0.98 -1.19
CA SER A 53 -2.79 0.80 -2.09
C SER A 53 -2.57 -0.67 -2.43
N GLY A 54 -2.21 -0.92 -3.69
CA GLY A 54 -1.86 -2.22 -4.22
C GLY A 54 -0.53 -2.17 -4.94
N ASN A 55 0.28 -3.21 -4.77
CA ASN A 55 1.59 -3.35 -5.40
C ASN A 55 1.70 -4.72 -6.06
N TYR A 56 2.33 -4.76 -7.22
CA TYR A 56 2.57 -6.00 -7.94
C TYR A 56 3.95 -5.98 -8.61
N ASN A 57 4.73 -6.99 -8.34
CA ASN A 57 5.98 -7.24 -9.03
C ASN A 57 6.01 -8.71 -9.49
N GLY A 58 5.98 -8.94 -10.79
CA GLY A 58 6.02 -10.28 -11.40
C GLY A 58 7.33 -10.61 -12.10
N TRP A 59 8.32 -9.71 -12.01
CA TRP A 59 9.52 -9.80 -12.81
C TRP A 59 10.51 -10.85 -12.30
N LYS A 60 11.24 -11.42 -13.26
CA LYS A 60 12.46 -12.19 -13.02
C LYS A 60 13.61 -11.38 -13.61
N PHE A 61 14.63 -11.13 -12.84
CA PHE A 61 15.82 -10.44 -13.29
C PHE A 61 16.96 -11.44 -13.47
N GLY A 62 17.20 -11.91 -14.70
CA GLY A 62 18.16 -12.96 -15.00
C GLY A 62 17.72 -14.37 -14.54
N ASP A 63 18.64 -15.31 -14.54
CA ASP A 63 18.35 -16.73 -14.28
C ASP A 63 18.14 -17.03 -12.79
N ASP A 64 18.75 -16.27 -11.90
CA ASP A 64 18.79 -16.56 -10.47
C ASP A 64 17.99 -15.60 -9.58
N MET A 65 17.72 -14.36 -10.05
CA MET A 65 17.06 -13.37 -9.21
C MET A 65 15.54 -13.37 -9.41
N ARG A 66 14.81 -13.72 -8.36
CA ARG A 66 13.34 -13.65 -8.31
C ARG A 66 12.92 -12.58 -7.33
N TRP A 67 12.10 -11.63 -7.82
CA TRP A 67 11.51 -10.58 -7.00
C TRP A 67 10.01 -10.51 -7.28
N LYS A 68 9.31 -11.60 -6.94
CA LYS A 68 7.88 -11.66 -7.16
C LYS A 68 7.16 -11.39 -5.85
N HIS A 69 6.29 -10.40 -5.86
CA HIS A 69 5.40 -10.13 -4.75
C HIS A 69 4.16 -9.38 -5.20
N TRP A 70 3.11 -9.50 -4.45
CA TRP A 70 1.99 -8.59 -4.48
C TRP A 70 1.60 -8.22 -3.05
N MET A 71 1.09 -7.01 -2.87
CA MET A 71 0.67 -6.53 -1.57
C MET A 71 -0.55 -5.64 -1.71
N VAL A 72 -1.46 -5.73 -0.76
CA VAL A 72 -2.58 -4.81 -0.59
C VAL A 72 -2.50 -4.22 0.81
N GLN A 73 -2.66 -2.90 0.89
CA GLN A 73 -2.51 -2.15 2.14
C GLN A 73 -3.63 -1.11 2.27
N PRO A 74 -4.75 -1.43 2.94
CA PRO A 74 -5.74 -0.45 3.37
C PRO A 74 -5.21 0.38 4.55
N GLU A 75 -5.54 1.68 4.56
CA GLU A 75 -5.16 2.62 5.62
C GLU A 75 -6.27 3.63 5.87
N ALA A 76 -6.67 3.78 7.11
CA ALA A 76 -7.53 4.87 7.58
C ALA A 76 -6.64 6.02 8.08
N ARG A 77 -6.87 7.24 7.59
CA ARG A 77 -6.04 8.41 7.87
C ARG A 77 -6.84 9.51 8.54
N TYR A 78 -6.27 10.07 9.58
CA TYR A 78 -6.78 11.25 10.26
C TYR A 78 -5.87 12.45 10.00
N TRP A 79 -6.40 13.48 9.38
CA TRP A 79 -5.71 14.71 9.03
C TRP A 79 -5.80 15.73 10.16
N LEU A 80 -4.66 16.29 10.56
CA LEU A 80 -4.60 17.25 11.66
C LEU A 80 -5.27 18.58 11.27
N CYS A 81 -5.13 19.01 10.02
CA CYS A 81 -5.77 20.21 9.48
C CYS A 81 -6.94 19.84 8.56
N GLU A 82 -6.72 19.80 7.27
CA GLU A 82 -7.69 19.43 6.24
C GLU A 82 -7.24 18.19 5.48
N LYS A 83 -8.20 17.40 4.99
CA LYS A 83 -7.89 16.24 4.16
C LYS A 83 -7.08 16.63 2.92
N PHE A 84 -6.10 15.82 2.58
CA PHE A 84 -5.16 16.01 1.47
C PHE A 84 -4.21 17.20 1.62
N ASN A 85 -3.98 17.69 2.83
CA ASN A 85 -3.03 18.78 3.08
C ASN A 85 -2.40 18.68 4.46
N GLY A 86 -1.06 18.70 4.51
CA GLY A 86 -0.30 18.73 5.74
C GLY A 86 -0.14 17.38 6.43
N HIS A 87 -0.12 17.39 7.74
CA HIS A 87 0.17 16.22 8.57
C HIS A 87 -1.05 15.31 8.73
N PHE A 88 -0.80 14.00 8.73
CA PHE A 88 -1.79 12.99 9.07
C PHE A 88 -1.20 11.83 9.87
N LEU A 89 -2.07 11.19 10.63
CA LEU A 89 -1.82 9.93 11.31
C LEU A 89 -2.68 8.85 10.66
N GLY A 90 -2.14 7.66 10.49
CA GLY A 90 -2.84 6.55 9.87
C GLY A 90 -2.77 5.27 10.69
N VAL A 91 -3.78 4.44 10.51
CA VAL A 91 -3.80 3.04 10.94
C VAL A 91 -3.91 2.20 9.68
N HIS A 92 -2.94 1.32 9.44
CA HIS A 92 -2.91 0.48 8.26
C HIS A 92 -2.89 -1.00 8.63
N ALA A 93 -3.49 -1.81 7.77
CA ALA A 93 -3.27 -3.24 7.70
C ALA A 93 -2.58 -3.56 6.37
N HIS A 94 -1.90 -4.69 6.30
CA HIS A 94 -1.27 -5.14 5.07
C HIS A 94 -1.34 -6.65 4.95
N TYR A 95 -1.48 -7.11 3.72
CA TYR A 95 -1.35 -8.51 3.33
C TYR A 95 -0.51 -8.60 2.06
N ALA A 96 0.44 -9.50 2.04
CA ALA A 96 1.29 -9.73 0.89
C ALA A 96 1.66 -11.20 0.73
N ASP A 97 1.81 -11.61 -0.53
CA ASP A 97 2.50 -12.83 -0.91
C ASP A 97 3.82 -12.49 -1.57
N TYR A 98 4.86 -13.24 -1.25
CA TYR A 98 6.18 -13.01 -1.82
C TYR A 98 6.89 -14.31 -2.19
N ASN A 99 7.70 -14.23 -3.24
CA ASN A 99 8.59 -15.27 -3.68
C ASN A 99 9.90 -14.59 -4.11
N VAL A 100 10.81 -14.51 -3.18
CA VAL A 100 12.07 -13.76 -3.32
C VAL A 100 13.28 -14.64 -3.11
N GLY A 101 14.28 -14.50 -3.98
CA GLY A 101 15.53 -15.27 -3.90
C GLY A 101 16.56 -14.74 -4.88
N GLY A 102 17.84 -15.08 -4.66
CA GLY A 102 18.95 -14.65 -5.51
C GLY A 102 19.30 -13.17 -5.42
N ILE A 103 18.91 -12.49 -4.32
CA ILE A 103 19.08 -11.04 -4.17
C ILE A 103 20.40 -10.75 -3.46
N LYS A 104 21.43 -10.41 -4.23
CA LYS A 104 22.80 -10.19 -3.73
C LYS A 104 22.97 -8.94 -2.86
N PHE A 105 22.24 -7.86 -3.16
CA PHE A 105 22.45 -6.57 -2.49
C PHE A 105 21.69 -6.43 -1.16
N LEU A 106 20.72 -7.31 -0.85
CA LEU A 106 19.89 -7.17 0.34
C LEU A 106 20.45 -7.98 1.52
N SER A 107 20.87 -9.22 1.30
CA SER A 107 21.46 -10.09 2.32
C SER A 107 22.11 -11.31 1.70
N LYS A 108 23.23 -11.79 2.30
CA LYS A 108 23.87 -13.05 1.93
C LYS A 108 22.93 -14.27 2.02
N ASN A 109 21.98 -14.23 2.96
CA ASN A 109 20.99 -15.29 3.08
C ASN A 109 19.99 -15.27 1.89
N MET A 110 19.63 -14.12 1.37
CA MET A 110 18.74 -13.99 0.21
C MET A 110 19.46 -14.25 -1.12
N GLU A 111 20.78 -14.26 -1.17
CA GLU A 111 21.57 -14.68 -2.32
C GLU A 111 21.48 -16.18 -2.55
N ASN A 112 21.62 -16.98 -1.48
CA ASN A 112 21.75 -18.42 -1.54
C ASN A 112 20.44 -19.19 -1.39
N TYR A 113 19.40 -18.56 -0.87
CA TYR A 113 18.13 -19.20 -0.55
C TYR A 113 16.96 -18.44 -1.20
N ARG A 114 15.89 -19.19 -1.48
CA ARG A 114 14.60 -18.64 -1.89
C ARG A 114 13.63 -18.71 -0.73
N TYR A 115 12.93 -17.62 -0.49
CA TYR A 115 11.88 -17.53 0.49
C TYR A 115 10.56 -17.30 -0.23
N GLN A 116 9.61 -18.17 0.03
CA GLN A 116 8.26 -18.07 -0.53
C GLN A 116 7.27 -18.18 0.61
N GLY A 117 6.34 -17.24 0.67
CA GLY A 117 5.35 -17.24 1.73
C GLY A 117 4.42 -16.05 1.66
N ASN A 118 3.68 -15.89 2.74
CA ASN A 118 2.79 -14.76 2.91
C ASN A 118 3.15 -13.98 4.19
N LEU A 119 2.69 -12.76 4.24
CA LEU A 119 2.77 -11.93 5.43
C LEU A 119 1.48 -11.13 5.60
N TYR A 120 1.09 -10.93 6.83
CA TYR A 120 -0.01 -10.05 7.19
C TYR A 120 0.31 -9.33 8.49
N GLY A 121 -0.24 -8.14 8.62
CA GLY A 121 0.03 -7.33 9.80
C GLY A 121 -0.74 -6.03 9.82
N ALA A 122 -0.43 -5.24 10.85
CA ALA A 122 -1.04 -3.94 11.05
C ALA A 122 -0.02 -2.99 11.71
N GLY A 123 -0.25 -1.69 11.54
CA GLY A 123 0.64 -0.69 12.11
C GLY A 123 0.03 0.70 12.13
N LEU A 124 0.82 1.61 12.68
CA LEU A 124 0.53 3.03 12.70
C LEU A 124 1.46 3.73 11.72
N SER A 125 0.97 4.77 11.09
CA SER A 125 1.74 5.59 10.16
C SER A 125 1.62 7.06 10.50
N TYR A 126 2.65 7.79 10.12
CA TYR A 126 2.67 9.24 10.13
C TYR A 126 3.16 9.72 8.77
N GLY A 127 2.51 10.74 8.24
CA GLY A 127 2.87 11.30 6.96
C GLY A 127 2.62 12.79 6.86
N TYR A 128 3.20 13.33 5.79
CA TYR A 128 3.00 14.72 5.41
C TYR A 128 2.78 14.84 3.91
N GLN A 129 1.78 15.60 3.53
CA GLN A 129 1.47 15.88 2.13
C GLN A 129 1.71 17.35 1.80
N TRP A 130 2.52 17.59 0.77
CA TRP A 130 2.81 18.89 0.18
C TRP A 130 1.92 19.12 -1.03
N LEU A 131 1.24 20.25 -1.08
CA LEU A 131 0.54 20.70 -2.28
C LEU A 131 1.54 21.33 -3.25
N LEU A 132 1.77 20.71 -4.41
CA LEU A 132 2.64 21.24 -5.46
C LEU A 132 1.87 22.14 -6.42
N SER A 133 0.63 21.80 -6.70
CA SER A 133 -0.27 22.60 -7.54
C SER A 133 -1.75 22.26 -7.22
N ASN A 134 -2.69 22.88 -7.93
CA ASN A 134 -4.11 22.63 -7.74
C ASN A 134 -4.55 21.16 -7.92
N ARG A 135 -3.78 20.35 -8.63
CA ARG A 135 -4.09 18.93 -8.91
C ARG A 135 -3.02 17.97 -8.43
N TRP A 136 -1.81 18.44 -8.20
CA TRP A 136 -0.67 17.59 -7.89
C TRP A 136 -0.18 17.84 -6.47
N SER A 137 0.08 16.78 -5.77
CA SER A 137 0.65 16.77 -4.44
C SER A 137 1.76 15.72 -4.36
N MET A 138 2.64 15.87 -3.38
CA MET A 138 3.64 14.89 -3.01
C MET A 138 3.43 14.51 -1.56
N GLU A 139 3.69 13.26 -1.22
CA GLU A 139 3.49 12.72 0.12
C GLU A 139 4.70 11.91 0.55
N ALA A 140 5.11 12.09 1.80
CA ALA A 140 6.04 11.19 2.47
C ALA A 140 5.37 10.55 3.68
N VAL A 141 5.51 9.23 3.81
CA VAL A 141 4.90 8.43 4.88
C VAL A 141 5.92 7.46 5.44
N ILE A 142 5.93 7.34 6.76
CA ILE A 142 6.60 6.27 7.48
C ILE A 142 5.62 5.61 8.43
N GLY A 143 5.70 4.28 8.56
CA GLY A 143 4.84 3.51 9.46
C GLY A 143 5.60 2.41 10.15
N ILE A 144 5.24 2.17 11.40
CA ILE A 144 5.73 1.08 12.23
C ILE A 144 4.58 0.17 12.62
N GLY A 145 4.87 -1.11 12.77
CA GLY A 145 3.83 -2.06 13.12
C GLY A 145 4.36 -3.46 13.34
N TRP A 146 3.43 -4.36 13.47
CA TRP A 146 3.66 -5.78 13.59
C TRP A 146 3.26 -6.49 12.30
N ALA A 147 4.07 -7.49 11.93
CA ALA A 147 3.79 -8.38 10.81
C ALA A 147 4.11 -9.83 11.18
N HIS A 148 3.20 -10.73 10.84
CA HIS A 148 3.38 -12.17 10.93
C HIS A 148 3.77 -12.70 9.56
N LEU A 149 4.88 -13.44 9.50
CA LEU A 149 5.43 -14.01 8.28
C LEU A 149 5.38 -15.54 8.38
N ASP A 150 4.72 -16.16 7.40
CA ASP A 150 4.76 -17.60 7.17
C ASP A 150 5.55 -17.84 5.90
N TYR A 151 6.64 -18.60 5.98
CA TYR A 151 7.48 -18.83 4.80
C TYR A 151 8.14 -20.18 4.74
N ASP A 152 8.31 -20.64 3.51
CA ASP A 152 9.09 -21.80 3.14
C ASP A 152 10.45 -21.37 2.61
N LYS A 153 11.50 -22.01 3.11
CA LYS A 153 12.87 -21.80 2.70
C LYS A 153 13.30 -22.91 1.73
N TYR A 154 13.88 -22.54 0.61
CA TYR A 154 14.40 -23.42 -0.42
C TYR A 154 15.90 -23.24 -0.58
N PRO A 155 16.67 -24.34 -0.86
CA PRO A 155 18.14 -24.32 -0.92
C PRO A 155 18.72 -23.60 -2.13
N CYS A 156 17.90 -23.27 -3.14
CA CYS A 156 18.34 -22.53 -4.32
C CYS A 156 17.23 -21.66 -4.90
N ALA A 157 17.61 -20.70 -5.74
CA ALA A 157 16.68 -19.74 -6.34
C ALA A 157 15.67 -20.39 -7.31
N SER A 158 16.03 -21.48 -7.99
CA SER A 158 15.23 -22.08 -9.06
C SER A 158 14.76 -23.50 -8.82
N CYS A 159 15.39 -24.25 -7.93
CA CYS A 159 15.19 -25.68 -7.74
C CYS A 159 15.18 -26.06 -6.25
N GLY A 160 14.83 -27.32 -5.98
CA GLY A 160 14.86 -27.91 -4.66
C GLY A 160 13.49 -28.09 -4.01
N THR A 161 13.44 -29.05 -3.09
CA THR A 161 12.30 -29.27 -2.19
C THR A 161 12.39 -28.29 -1.02
N VAL A 162 11.27 -28.08 -0.36
CA VAL A 162 11.18 -27.25 0.87
C VAL A 162 12.18 -27.79 1.89
N GLN A 163 13.10 -26.94 2.31
CA GLN A 163 14.11 -27.29 3.30
C GLN A 163 13.58 -27.10 4.72
N LYS A 164 12.80 -26.03 4.93
CA LYS A 164 12.23 -25.69 6.22
C LYS A 164 11.03 -24.77 6.02
N SER A 165 9.95 -25.01 6.77
CA SER A 165 8.82 -24.09 6.93
C SER A 165 8.95 -23.41 8.28
N GLU A 166 8.89 -22.11 8.32
CA GLU A 166 9.05 -21.30 9.53
C GLU A 166 8.02 -20.17 9.59
N THR A 167 7.64 -19.84 10.80
CA THR A 167 6.85 -18.65 11.10
C THR A 167 7.71 -17.66 11.88
N LYS A 168 7.54 -16.36 11.63
CA LYS A 168 8.28 -15.32 12.32
C LYS A 168 7.42 -14.08 12.54
N ASP A 169 7.41 -13.58 13.76
CA ASP A 169 6.88 -12.26 14.07
C ASP A 169 7.95 -11.18 13.88
N TYR A 170 7.57 -10.12 13.23
CA TYR A 170 8.39 -8.95 12.98
C TYR A 170 7.73 -7.71 13.58
N PHE A 171 8.49 -6.93 14.30
CA PHE A 171 8.08 -5.60 14.74
C PHE A 171 9.08 -4.56 14.24
N GLY A 172 8.60 -3.59 13.49
CA GLY A 172 9.47 -2.56 12.89
C GLY A 172 8.76 -1.74 11.83
N VAL A 173 9.52 -1.26 10.86
CA VAL A 173 8.98 -0.46 9.75
C VAL A 173 8.13 -1.34 8.84
N THR A 174 6.83 -1.05 8.76
CA THR A 174 5.85 -1.78 7.94
C THR A 174 5.34 -0.96 6.75
N LYS A 175 5.64 0.33 6.73
CA LYS A 175 5.29 1.23 5.61
C LYS A 175 6.36 2.28 5.41
N ALA A 176 6.76 2.47 4.16
CA ALA A 176 7.55 3.61 3.71
C ALA A 176 7.07 4.01 2.32
N ALA A 177 6.71 5.28 2.12
CA ALA A 177 6.25 5.77 0.84
C ALA A 177 6.73 7.19 0.60
N LEU A 178 7.14 7.44 -0.65
CA LEU A 178 7.28 8.76 -1.23
C LEU A 178 6.43 8.76 -2.50
N SER A 179 5.29 9.45 -2.46
CA SER A 179 4.26 9.30 -3.51
C SER A 179 3.99 10.61 -4.23
N ILE A 180 3.73 10.49 -5.53
CA ILE A 180 3.10 11.54 -6.33
C ILE A 180 1.60 11.27 -6.36
N ILE A 181 0.80 12.31 -6.14
CA ILE A 181 -0.64 12.23 -5.96
C ILE A 181 -1.32 13.19 -6.93
N SER A 182 -2.32 12.68 -7.64
CA SER A 182 -3.25 13.48 -8.41
C SER A 182 -4.60 13.53 -7.70
N VAL A 183 -5.01 14.72 -7.26
CA VAL A 183 -6.28 14.94 -6.55
C VAL A 183 -7.34 15.39 -7.53
N SER A 184 -8.44 14.66 -7.63
CA SER A 184 -9.62 15.05 -8.39
C SER A 184 -10.63 15.74 -7.47
N TYR A 185 -11.01 16.95 -7.83
CA TYR A 185 -12.07 17.71 -7.17
C TYR A 185 -13.34 17.51 -7.96
N THR A 186 -14.35 16.90 -7.39
CA THR A 186 -15.70 16.93 -7.96
C THR A 186 -16.29 18.33 -7.71
N HIS A 187 -16.15 19.22 -8.68
CA HIS A 187 -16.87 20.48 -8.69
C HIS A 187 -18.35 20.18 -8.97
N LEU A 188 -19.18 20.23 -7.94
CA LEU A 188 -20.58 20.58 -8.14
C LEU A 188 -20.60 22.05 -8.52
N THR A 189 -20.79 22.34 -9.81
CA THR A 189 -21.12 23.69 -10.27
C THR A 189 -22.40 24.12 -9.56
N LEU A 190 -22.27 25.07 -8.63
CA LEU A 190 -23.43 25.79 -8.11
C LEU A 190 -24.15 26.45 -9.30
N PRO A 191 -25.48 26.32 -9.44
CA PRO A 191 -26.20 27.04 -10.45
C PRO A 191 -26.01 28.54 -10.17
N THR A 192 -25.39 29.21 -11.12
CA THR A 192 -25.29 30.68 -11.10
C THR A 192 -26.71 31.22 -11.15
N LYS A 193 -27.20 31.75 -10.02
CA LYS A 193 -28.40 32.57 -10.02
C LYS A 193 -28.09 33.81 -10.83
N ARG A 194 -28.76 33.94 -11.97
CA ARG A 194 -28.97 35.25 -12.63
C ARG A 194 -29.99 36.05 -11.84
#